data_0573180f4ef8c622b472c126c9c8b00c
#
_entry.id   0573180f4ef8c622b472c126c9c8b00c
#
_cell.length_a   1.000
_cell.length_b   1.000
_cell.length_c   1.000
_cell.angle_alpha   90.00
_cell.angle_beta   90.00
_cell.angle_gamma   90.00
#
_symmetry.space_group_name_H-M   'P 1'
#
loop_
_entity.id
_entity.type
_entity.pdbx_description
1 polymer ?
#
loop_
_entity_poly.entity_id
_entity_poly.type
_entity_poly.pdbx_seq_one_letter_code
_entity_poly.pdbx_strand_id
1 'polypeptide(L)'
;EIHFPHSLGLLYSAFTYYTGFKVNSGEYKLMGLAPYGNPIYEDKVKQLFDLKEDGTFRLDQKYFNYATGLTMTNEKFNNLFGQKPRNSQNEKITQFHMDIASSIQKVTEEIMIKLARSIREEYGIKNLCLAGGVALNCVANGKILKEKIFDNIWIQPAAGDAGGSLGAALALWHIDQGNKRSINLNDDMKGSYLGAEYDQEEIESELKAAGANFETLKYDELIDKTSEFLSNEKAIGWFQGRMEFGPRALGGRSILGDPRSDKMQKNLNLKVKYRESFRPFAPSVLREDLSEWFEMNVDSPYMLLVANINPDKKIEMTSEQEKLFGIEKLNIKRSEIPAVTHVDYSARVQTVSKINNNRYY
;
A
#
# COMPACT_ATOMS: atom_id res chain seq x y z
N GLU A 1 0.54 23.71 11.23
CA GLU A 1 -0.01 22.50 11.88
C GLU A 1 -1.51 22.39 11.66
N ILE A 2 -1.99 21.14 11.55
CA ILE A 2 -3.42 20.81 11.45
C ILE A 2 -3.78 19.96 12.67
N HIS A 3 -4.69 20.42 13.49
CA HIS A 3 -5.06 19.77 14.74
C HIS A 3 -6.35 18.96 14.61
N PHE A 4 -6.52 17.97 15.50
CA PHE A 4 -7.78 17.25 15.65
C PHE A 4 -8.94 18.27 15.88
N PRO A 5 -10.10 18.08 15.26
CA PRO A 5 -10.56 16.90 14.49
C PRO A 5 -10.26 16.95 12.99
N HIS A 6 -9.45 17.89 12.53
CA HIS A 6 -9.15 18.13 11.13
C HIS A 6 -7.99 17.22 10.69
N SER A 7 -8.29 16.04 10.19
CA SER A 7 -7.28 15.05 9.78
C SER A 7 -7.61 14.46 8.41
N LEU A 8 -6.62 14.42 7.52
CA LEU A 8 -6.75 13.76 6.23
C LEU A 8 -6.98 12.25 6.39
N GLY A 9 -6.34 11.63 7.40
CA GLY A 9 -6.56 10.23 7.74
C GLY A 9 -8.00 9.97 8.18
N LEU A 10 -8.56 10.80 9.05
CA LEU A 10 -9.97 10.68 9.48
C LEU A 10 -10.96 10.92 8.33
N LEU A 11 -10.66 11.86 7.43
CA LEU A 11 -11.44 12.06 6.20
C LEU A 11 -11.43 10.77 5.36
N TYR A 12 -10.25 10.19 5.10
CA TYR A 12 -10.11 8.95 4.33
C TYR A 12 -10.83 7.78 5.03
N SER A 13 -10.72 7.67 6.34
CA SER A 13 -11.42 6.66 7.15
C SER A 13 -12.94 6.83 7.15
N ALA A 14 -13.45 8.07 7.05
CA ALA A 14 -14.89 8.30 6.88
C ALA A 14 -15.42 7.71 5.56
N PHE A 15 -14.67 7.83 4.47
CA PHE A 15 -15.00 7.18 3.20
C PHE A 15 -14.77 5.66 3.22
N THR A 16 -13.77 5.18 3.97
CA THR A 16 -13.57 3.75 4.24
C THR A 16 -14.82 3.15 4.90
N TYR A 17 -15.32 3.80 5.95
CA TYR A 17 -16.57 3.45 6.61
C TYR A 17 -17.76 3.51 5.66
N TYR A 18 -17.90 4.61 4.90
CA TYR A 18 -19.02 4.86 4.01
C TYR A 18 -19.14 3.80 2.89
N THR A 19 -18.00 3.32 2.38
CA THR A 19 -17.95 2.22 1.41
C THR A 19 -18.07 0.83 2.04
N GLY A 20 -18.33 0.74 3.36
CA GLY A 20 -18.59 -0.49 4.10
C GLY A 20 -17.32 -1.28 4.45
N PHE A 21 -16.16 -0.67 4.46
CA PHE A 21 -14.94 -1.29 4.95
C PHE A 21 -14.70 -0.92 6.42
N LYS A 22 -13.99 -1.79 7.12
CA LYS A 22 -13.66 -1.57 8.54
C LYS A 22 -12.58 -0.50 8.66
N VAL A 23 -12.86 0.56 9.43
CA VAL A 23 -11.91 1.63 9.76
C VAL A 23 -10.68 1.06 10.48
N ASN A 24 -9.52 1.67 10.29
CA ASN A 24 -8.19 1.27 10.78
C ASN A 24 -7.65 -0.05 10.19
N SER A 25 -8.39 -0.67 9.29
CA SER A 25 -7.94 -1.90 8.62
C SER A 25 -8.50 -2.06 7.22
N GLY A 26 -9.19 -1.07 6.69
CA GLY A 26 -9.82 -1.11 5.37
C GLY A 26 -9.43 0.02 4.43
N GLU A 27 -8.64 0.98 4.87
CA GLU A 27 -8.18 2.12 4.08
C GLU A 27 -7.43 1.66 2.82
N TYR A 28 -6.60 0.62 2.94
CA TYR A 28 -5.93 0.03 1.79
C TYR A 28 -6.88 -0.69 0.82
N LYS A 29 -8.08 -1.13 1.28
CA LYS A 29 -9.12 -1.68 0.40
C LYS A 29 -9.79 -0.56 -0.40
N LEU A 30 -10.07 0.56 0.24
CA LEU A 30 -10.59 1.76 -0.42
C LEU A 30 -9.60 2.26 -1.48
N MET A 31 -8.31 2.36 -1.14
CA MET A 31 -7.25 2.73 -2.07
C MET A 31 -7.17 1.75 -3.26
N GLY A 32 -7.26 0.44 -3.01
CA GLY A 32 -7.25 -0.59 -4.05
C GLY A 32 -8.53 -0.62 -4.90
N LEU A 33 -9.65 -0.05 -4.41
CA LEU A 33 -10.91 0.06 -5.14
C LEU A 33 -10.94 1.30 -6.06
N ALA A 34 -10.19 2.34 -5.72
CA ALA A 34 -10.23 3.62 -6.43
C ALA A 34 -10.00 3.54 -7.95
N PRO A 35 -9.04 2.74 -8.48
CA PRO A 35 -8.80 2.63 -9.92
C PRO A 35 -9.95 2.01 -10.73
N TYR A 36 -10.93 1.39 -10.08
CA TYR A 36 -12.11 0.82 -10.74
C TYR A 36 -13.23 1.84 -10.98
N GLY A 37 -13.14 3.03 -10.38
CA GLY A 37 -14.12 4.10 -10.49
C GLY A 37 -13.61 5.32 -11.23
N ASN A 38 -14.52 6.27 -11.45
CA ASN A 38 -14.23 7.60 -11.97
C ASN A 38 -14.44 8.64 -10.87
N PRO A 39 -13.62 9.69 -10.78
CA PRO A 39 -13.69 10.67 -9.69
C PRO A 39 -14.82 11.71 -9.86
N ILE A 40 -16.04 11.26 -10.18
CA ILE A 40 -17.20 12.11 -10.50
C ILE A 40 -17.79 12.81 -9.29
N TYR A 41 -17.40 12.43 -8.07
CA TYR A 41 -17.84 13.04 -6.82
C TYR A 41 -16.78 13.98 -6.21
N GLU A 42 -15.74 14.35 -6.96
CA GLU A 42 -14.64 15.20 -6.46
C GLU A 42 -15.17 16.52 -5.87
N ASP A 43 -16.07 17.21 -6.57
CA ASP A 43 -16.65 18.48 -6.10
C ASP A 43 -17.51 18.31 -4.84
N LYS A 44 -18.17 17.16 -4.66
CA LYS A 44 -18.91 16.85 -3.43
C LYS A 44 -17.95 16.53 -2.28
N VAL A 45 -16.85 15.84 -2.54
CA VAL A 45 -15.80 15.59 -1.53
C VAL A 45 -15.22 16.92 -1.06
N LYS A 46 -14.96 17.86 -1.96
CA LYS A 46 -14.45 19.21 -1.65
C LYS A 46 -15.41 20.05 -0.81
N GLN A 47 -16.72 19.76 -0.80
CA GLN A 47 -17.68 20.44 0.08
C GLN A 47 -17.55 20.02 1.56
N LEU A 48 -16.80 18.97 1.87
CA LEU A 48 -16.62 18.48 3.24
C LEU A 48 -15.56 19.27 4.03
N PHE A 49 -14.83 20.17 3.40
CA PHE A 49 -13.74 20.90 4.02
C PHE A 49 -13.42 22.21 3.28
N ASP A 50 -12.78 23.12 3.97
CA ASP A 50 -12.15 24.31 3.40
C ASP A 50 -10.67 24.00 3.17
N LEU A 51 -10.22 24.03 1.89
CA LEU A 51 -8.84 23.77 1.47
C LEU A 51 -8.19 25.10 1.06
N LYS A 52 -7.06 25.42 1.69
CA LYS A 52 -6.24 26.57 1.36
C LYS A 52 -5.25 26.27 0.22
N GLU A 53 -4.67 27.32 -0.34
CA GLU A 53 -3.68 27.20 -1.42
C GLU A 53 -2.40 26.48 -0.97
N ASP A 54 -1.99 26.67 0.27
CA ASP A 54 -0.86 25.98 0.90
C ASP A 54 -1.11 24.49 1.24
N GLY A 55 -2.30 23.99 0.95
CA GLY A 55 -2.72 22.63 1.23
C GLY A 55 -3.24 22.41 2.64
N THR A 56 -3.19 23.42 3.54
CA THR A 56 -3.86 23.33 4.83
C THR A 56 -5.37 23.28 4.67
N PHE A 57 -6.06 22.58 5.56
CA PHE A 57 -7.51 22.40 5.43
C PHE A 57 -8.21 22.31 6.77
N ARG A 58 -9.52 22.56 6.75
CA ARG A 58 -10.41 22.37 7.88
C ARG A 58 -11.64 21.58 7.46
N LEU A 59 -11.86 20.41 8.11
CA LEU A 59 -13.06 19.60 7.87
C LEU A 59 -14.30 20.28 8.45
N ASP A 60 -15.40 20.29 7.70
CA ASP A 60 -16.69 20.76 8.18
C ASP A 60 -17.36 19.65 9.03
N GLN A 61 -17.22 19.77 10.34
CA GLN A 61 -17.66 18.77 11.30
C GLN A 61 -19.17 18.45 11.27
N LYS A 62 -19.97 19.27 10.58
CA LYS A 62 -21.41 18.99 10.43
C LYS A 62 -21.73 17.69 9.67
N TYR A 63 -20.73 17.15 8.93
CA TYR A 63 -20.88 15.90 8.13
C TYR A 63 -20.36 14.66 8.85
N PHE A 64 -19.64 14.82 9.96
CA PHE A 64 -18.91 13.75 10.63
C PHE A 64 -19.40 13.51 12.05
N ASN A 65 -19.31 12.26 12.51
CA ASN A 65 -19.67 11.86 13.87
C ASN A 65 -18.49 11.34 14.69
N TYR A 66 -17.34 11.11 14.08
CA TYR A 66 -16.21 10.40 14.71
C TYR A 66 -15.65 11.11 15.97
N ALA A 67 -15.90 12.40 16.13
CA ALA A 67 -15.42 13.15 17.31
C ALA A 67 -16.24 12.84 18.57
N THR A 68 -17.55 12.53 18.45
CA THR A 68 -18.46 12.40 19.60
C THR A 68 -19.42 11.22 19.49
N GLY A 69 -19.44 10.49 18.35
CA GLY A 69 -20.37 9.41 18.07
C GLY A 69 -19.69 8.07 17.80
N LEU A 70 -20.52 7.06 17.49
CA LEU A 70 -20.09 5.69 17.20
C LEU A 70 -19.98 5.39 15.70
N THR A 71 -20.24 6.36 14.83
CA THR A 71 -20.15 6.26 13.38
C THR A 71 -19.18 7.31 12.85
N MET A 72 -18.64 7.09 11.66
CA MET A 72 -17.72 8.07 11.05
C MET A 72 -18.48 9.21 10.39
N THR A 73 -19.64 8.93 9.78
CA THR A 73 -20.45 9.89 9.02
C THR A 73 -21.87 9.96 9.57
N ASN A 74 -22.66 10.95 9.14
CA ASN A 74 -24.03 11.17 9.56
C ASN A 74 -24.98 11.36 8.37
N GLU A 75 -26.25 11.67 8.63
CA GLU A 75 -27.27 11.85 7.58
C GLU A 75 -26.98 13.02 6.63
N LYS A 76 -26.28 14.08 7.07
CA LYS A 76 -25.89 15.17 6.17
C LYS A 76 -24.87 14.71 5.13
N PHE A 77 -23.94 13.83 5.55
CA PHE A 77 -23.01 13.17 4.64
C PHE A 77 -23.77 12.27 3.65
N ASN A 78 -24.71 11.45 4.13
CA ASN A 78 -25.51 10.57 3.31
C ASN A 78 -26.31 11.36 2.25
N ASN A 79 -26.92 12.47 2.65
CA ASN A 79 -27.69 13.33 1.76
C ASN A 79 -26.83 14.00 0.70
N LEU A 80 -25.58 14.40 1.03
CA LEU A 80 -24.64 14.99 0.09
C LEU A 80 -24.31 14.01 -1.05
N PHE A 81 -24.05 12.74 -0.73
CA PHE A 81 -23.72 11.72 -1.73
C PHE A 81 -24.93 10.97 -2.30
N GLY A 82 -26.09 11.07 -1.65
CA GLY A 82 -27.36 10.50 -2.11
C GLY A 82 -27.57 9.03 -1.74
N GLN A 83 -26.72 8.44 -0.89
CA GLN A 83 -26.84 7.07 -0.41
C GLN A 83 -26.44 6.96 1.07
N LYS A 84 -26.86 5.89 1.74
CA LYS A 84 -26.39 5.52 3.08
C LYS A 84 -25.06 4.75 3.00
N PRO A 85 -24.31 4.65 4.12
CA PRO A 85 -23.13 3.79 4.18
C PRO A 85 -23.49 2.36 3.79
N ARG A 86 -22.63 1.73 2.98
CA ARG A 86 -22.83 0.35 2.52
C ARG A 86 -22.79 -0.64 3.68
N ASN A 87 -23.77 -1.51 3.77
CA ASN A 87 -23.73 -2.67 4.65
C ASN A 87 -22.99 -3.82 3.95
N SER A 88 -21.74 -4.06 4.38
CA SER A 88 -20.87 -5.08 3.76
C SER A 88 -21.38 -6.52 3.89
N GLN A 89 -22.30 -6.81 4.80
CA GLN A 89 -22.88 -8.15 4.99
C GLN A 89 -23.94 -8.47 3.92
N ASN A 90 -24.70 -7.45 3.49
CA ASN A 90 -25.90 -7.65 2.66
C ASN A 90 -25.80 -6.97 1.28
N GLU A 91 -24.84 -6.07 1.07
CA GLU A 91 -24.75 -5.25 -0.13
C GLU A 91 -23.42 -5.48 -0.86
N LYS A 92 -23.51 -5.61 -2.18
CA LYS A 92 -22.33 -5.69 -3.06
C LYS A 92 -21.75 -4.29 -3.29
N ILE A 93 -20.46 -4.27 -3.66
CA ILE A 93 -19.81 -3.06 -4.19
C ILE A 93 -20.43 -2.78 -5.58
N THR A 94 -20.79 -1.52 -5.81
CA THR A 94 -21.37 -1.02 -7.06
C THR A 94 -20.44 0.05 -7.66
N GLN A 95 -20.76 0.54 -8.87
CA GLN A 95 -20.04 1.64 -9.50
C GLN A 95 -20.00 2.88 -8.61
N PHE A 96 -21.10 3.19 -7.90
CA PHE A 96 -21.12 4.29 -6.94
C PHE A 96 -19.98 4.20 -5.91
N HIS A 97 -19.76 3.04 -5.32
CA HIS A 97 -18.72 2.85 -4.31
C HIS A 97 -17.30 2.97 -4.90
N MET A 98 -17.13 2.53 -6.16
CA MET A 98 -15.87 2.68 -6.89
C MET A 98 -15.60 4.15 -7.23
N ASP A 99 -16.62 4.89 -7.69
CA ASP A 99 -16.52 6.31 -8.00
C ASP A 99 -16.26 7.17 -6.75
N ILE A 100 -16.89 6.81 -5.62
CA ILE A 100 -16.58 7.40 -4.31
C ILE A 100 -15.13 7.16 -3.92
N ALA A 101 -14.64 5.92 -4.06
CA ALA A 101 -13.25 5.57 -3.76
C ALA A 101 -12.25 6.34 -4.64
N SER A 102 -12.54 6.43 -5.94
CA SER A 102 -11.75 7.22 -6.89
C SER A 102 -11.72 8.70 -6.52
N SER A 103 -12.87 9.26 -6.14
CA SER A 103 -13.02 10.68 -5.83
C SER A 103 -12.24 11.07 -4.57
N ILE A 104 -12.35 10.30 -3.49
CA ILE A 104 -11.58 10.59 -2.26
C ILE A 104 -10.09 10.35 -2.46
N GLN A 105 -9.69 9.33 -3.24
CA GLN A 105 -8.30 9.09 -3.55
C GLN A 105 -7.69 10.28 -4.29
N LYS A 106 -8.35 10.80 -5.33
CA LYS A 106 -7.91 11.96 -6.09
C LYS A 106 -7.77 13.21 -5.22
N VAL A 107 -8.73 13.47 -4.35
CA VAL A 107 -8.69 14.61 -3.41
C VAL A 107 -7.56 14.45 -2.38
N THR A 108 -7.34 13.24 -1.88
CA THR A 108 -6.22 12.94 -0.97
C THR A 108 -4.88 13.25 -1.63
N GLU A 109 -4.70 12.85 -2.88
CA GLU A 109 -3.50 13.13 -3.66
C GLU A 109 -3.29 14.63 -3.88
N GLU A 110 -4.34 15.36 -4.20
CA GLU A 110 -4.29 16.82 -4.36
C GLU A 110 -3.82 17.51 -3.08
N ILE A 111 -4.41 17.16 -1.94
CA ILE A 111 -4.04 17.72 -0.63
C ILE A 111 -2.57 17.42 -0.30
N MET A 112 -2.15 16.15 -0.47
CA MET A 112 -0.77 15.75 -0.17
C MET A 112 0.25 16.45 -1.07
N ILE A 113 -0.06 16.64 -2.35
CA ILE A 113 0.82 17.36 -3.29
C ILE A 113 0.90 18.85 -2.92
N LYS A 114 -0.23 19.51 -2.59
CA LYS A 114 -0.24 20.90 -2.15
C LYS A 114 0.60 21.11 -0.88
N LEU A 115 0.40 20.28 0.13
CA LEU A 115 1.20 20.30 1.36
C LEU A 115 2.69 20.08 1.08
N ALA A 116 3.03 19.12 0.22
CA ALA A 116 4.41 18.84 -0.16
C ALA A 116 5.07 20.06 -0.84
N ARG A 117 4.36 20.72 -1.78
CA ARG A 117 4.86 21.93 -2.45
C ARG A 117 5.05 23.08 -1.47
N SER A 118 4.05 23.36 -0.63
CA SER A 118 4.11 24.43 0.37
C SER A 118 5.30 24.23 1.34
N ILE A 119 5.49 23.02 1.87
CA ILE A 119 6.62 22.71 2.77
C ILE A 119 7.95 22.87 2.01
N ARG A 120 8.02 22.45 0.75
CA ARG A 120 9.23 22.62 -0.08
C ARG A 120 9.56 24.08 -0.30
N GLU A 121 8.58 24.91 -0.59
CA GLU A 121 8.73 26.35 -0.80
C GLU A 121 9.11 27.07 0.49
N GLU A 122 8.46 26.77 1.60
CA GLU A 122 8.68 27.42 2.89
C GLU A 122 10.07 27.12 3.47
N TYR A 123 10.50 25.85 3.44
CA TYR A 123 11.74 25.43 4.11
C TYR A 123 12.93 25.25 3.18
N GLY A 124 12.75 25.19 1.87
CA GLY A 124 13.83 24.98 0.89
C GLY A 124 14.56 23.63 1.00
N ILE A 125 14.12 22.71 1.88
CA ILE A 125 14.73 21.42 2.14
C ILE A 125 14.42 20.44 0.99
N LYS A 126 15.45 19.71 0.54
CA LYS A 126 15.37 18.84 -0.64
C LYS A 126 14.88 17.42 -0.33
N ASN A 127 14.83 17.03 0.93
CA ASN A 127 14.49 15.68 1.36
C ASN A 127 13.17 15.70 2.14
N LEU A 128 12.26 14.78 1.82
CA LEU A 128 10.98 14.61 2.50
C LEU A 128 10.98 13.29 3.29
N CYS A 129 10.59 13.34 4.55
CA CYS A 129 10.29 12.16 5.35
C CYS A 129 8.78 12.10 5.59
N LEU A 130 8.16 10.94 5.36
CA LEU A 130 6.74 10.69 5.60
C LEU A 130 6.56 9.63 6.70
N ALA A 131 5.69 9.93 7.65
CA ALA A 131 5.22 9.02 8.69
C ALA A 131 3.75 9.32 9.03
N GLY A 132 3.09 8.45 9.79
CA GLY A 132 1.66 8.50 10.06
C GLY A 132 0.84 7.62 9.11
N GLY A 133 -0.41 7.30 9.46
CA GLY A 133 -1.25 6.37 8.70
C GLY A 133 -1.43 6.74 7.22
N VAL A 134 -1.53 8.04 6.90
CA VAL A 134 -1.68 8.52 5.51
C VAL A 134 -0.42 8.26 4.68
N ALA A 135 0.76 8.20 5.29
CA ALA A 135 2.00 7.83 4.58
C ALA A 135 2.01 6.39 4.04
N LEU A 136 1.05 5.55 4.42
CA LEU A 136 0.80 4.24 3.82
C LEU A 136 0.04 4.31 2.48
N ASN A 137 -0.44 5.49 2.08
CA ASN A 137 -1.05 5.69 0.76
C ASN A 137 0.02 5.73 -0.33
N CYS A 138 0.41 4.54 -0.79
CA CYS A 138 1.47 4.37 -1.77
C CYS A 138 1.16 5.01 -3.13
N VAL A 139 -0.12 5.23 -3.47
CA VAL A 139 -0.54 5.91 -4.71
C VAL A 139 -0.20 7.40 -4.63
N ALA A 140 -0.59 8.08 -3.54
CA ALA A 140 -0.25 9.47 -3.33
C ALA A 140 1.27 9.68 -3.21
N ASN A 141 1.98 8.78 -2.52
CA ASN A 141 3.44 8.81 -2.41
C ASN A 141 4.12 8.73 -3.80
N GLY A 142 3.64 7.80 -4.65
CA GLY A 142 4.14 7.67 -6.02
C GLY A 142 3.91 8.94 -6.86
N LYS A 143 2.79 9.64 -6.63
CA LYS A 143 2.53 10.93 -7.31
C LYS A 143 3.43 12.05 -6.81
N ILE A 144 3.69 12.17 -5.50
CA ILE A 144 4.64 13.14 -4.97
C ILE A 144 6.04 12.91 -5.57
N LEU A 145 6.46 11.64 -5.70
CA LEU A 145 7.72 11.28 -6.35
C LEU A 145 7.73 11.71 -7.82
N LYS A 146 6.66 11.44 -8.56
CA LYS A 146 6.53 11.77 -10.00
C LYS A 146 6.55 13.29 -10.26
N GLU A 147 5.99 14.08 -9.34
CA GLU A 147 6.00 15.55 -9.39
C GLU A 147 7.39 16.17 -9.16
N LYS A 148 8.38 15.39 -8.70
CA LYS A 148 9.76 15.84 -8.45
C LYS A 148 9.86 17.06 -7.54
N ILE A 149 8.96 17.18 -6.56
CA ILE A 149 8.94 18.27 -5.59
C ILE A 149 10.17 18.20 -4.68
N PHE A 150 10.60 17.00 -4.35
CA PHE A 150 11.78 16.73 -3.53
C PHE A 150 12.80 15.90 -4.31
N ASP A 151 14.07 16.07 -3.98
CA ASP A 151 15.15 15.27 -4.57
C ASP A 151 15.10 13.83 -4.04
N ASN A 152 14.75 13.66 -2.75
CA ASN A 152 14.61 12.36 -2.11
C ASN A 152 13.35 12.30 -1.23
N ILE A 153 12.72 11.13 -1.22
CA ILE A 153 11.58 10.83 -0.36
C ILE A 153 11.88 9.55 0.42
N TRP A 154 11.77 9.63 1.75
CA TRP A 154 11.85 8.48 2.62
C TRP A 154 10.51 8.29 3.35
N ILE A 155 10.02 7.06 3.37
CA ILE A 155 8.73 6.74 3.98
C ILE A 155 8.96 5.66 5.02
N GLN A 156 8.54 5.92 6.27
CA GLN A 156 8.65 4.94 7.35
C GLN A 156 7.86 3.67 6.99
N PRO A 157 8.49 2.48 6.94
CA PRO A 157 7.80 1.24 6.57
C PRO A 157 6.67 0.88 7.55
N ALA A 158 6.84 1.17 8.84
CA ALA A 158 5.81 1.04 9.87
C ALA A 158 5.16 2.41 10.16
N ALA A 159 4.73 3.13 9.11
CA ALA A 159 4.25 4.51 9.22
C ALA A 159 2.97 4.69 10.07
N GLY A 160 2.16 3.63 10.22
CA GLY A 160 0.99 3.63 11.10
C GLY A 160 1.34 3.48 12.59
N ASP A 161 0.37 3.08 13.39
CA ASP A 161 0.47 3.00 14.86
C ASP A 161 1.62 2.12 15.36
N ALA A 162 1.97 1.06 14.61
CA ALA A 162 3.08 0.17 14.97
C ALA A 162 4.43 0.91 15.10
N GLY A 163 4.68 1.92 14.27
CA GLY A 163 5.90 2.73 14.32
C GLY A 163 5.99 3.64 15.56
N GLY A 164 4.87 3.85 16.24
CA GLY A 164 4.85 4.63 17.48
C GLY A 164 5.72 4.03 18.59
N SER A 165 5.83 2.70 18.66
CA SER A 165 6.70 2.03 19.64
C SER A 165 8.19 2.31 19.38
N LEU A 166 8.62 2.23 18.11
CA LEU A 166 9.98 2.59 17.69
C LEU A 166 10.25 4.08 17.92
N GLY A 167 9.29 4.93 17.54
CA GLY A 167 9.39 6.38 17.71
C GLY A 167 9.50 6.79 19.18
N ALA A 168 8.75 6.17 20.07
CA ALA A 168 8.82 6.42 21.50
C ALA A 168 10.21 6.08 22.09
N ALA A 169 10.76 4.92 21.70
CA ALA A 169 12.10 4.52 22.13
C ALA A 169 13.19 5.49 21.63
N LEU A 170 13.11 5.91 20.37
CA LEU A 170 14.04 6.87 19.79
C LEU A 170 13.89 8.28 20.38
N ALA A 171 12.66 8.70 20.69
CA ALA A 171 12.41 9.98 21.35
C ALA A 171 13.00 10.00 22.77
N LEU A 172 12.79 8.95 23.55
CA LEU A 172 13.41 8.80 24.86
C LEU A 172 14.94 8.88 24.77
N TRP A 173 15.54 8.11 23.84
CA TRP A 173 16.98 8.06 23.69
C TRP A 173 17.60 9.39 23.21
N HIS A 174 17.04 9.99 22.18
CA HIS A 174 17.65 11.16 21.55
C HIS A 174 17.17 12.50 22.12
N ILE A 175 15.89 12.61 22.51
CA ILE A 175 15.30 13.87 22.96
C ILE A 175 15.42 13.99 24.48
N ASP A 176 14.91 13.01 25.21
CA ASP A 176 14.87 13.06 26.68
C ASP A 176 16.26 12.88 27.30
N GLN A 177 17.01 11.87 26.86
CA GLN A 177 18.37 11.58 27.36
C GLN A 177 19.47 12.38 26.65
N GLY A 178 19.14 13.12 25.60
CA GLY A 178 20.09 13.98 24.88
C GLY A 178 21.20 13.26 24.10
N ASN A 179 21.04 11.96 23.83
CA ASN A 179 22.03 11.19 23.08
C ASN A 179 22.12 11.66 21.61
N LYS A 180 23.33 11.89 21.11
CA LYS A 180 23.54 12.33 19.73
C LYS A 180 23.12 11.24 18.74
N ARG A 181 22.57 11.66 17.61
CA ARG A 181 22.34 10.76 16.48
C ARG A 181 23.64 10.39 15.81
N SER A 182 23.84 9.09 15.56
CA SER A 182 24.83 8.59 14.61
C SER A 182 24.14 8.42 13.28
N ILE A 183 24.61 9.11 12.26
CA ILE A 183 24.06 9.00 10.90
C ILE A 183 24.72 7.82 10.22
N ASN A 184 23.92 6.84 9.83
CA ASN A 184 24.30 5.76 8.95
C ASN A 184 23.76 6.04 7.54
N LEU A 185 24.59 5.97 6.52
CA LEU A 185 24.16 6.14 5.13
C LEU A 185 23.45 4.90 4.57
N ASN A 186 23.49 3.79 5.29
CA ASN A 186 22.70 2.60 4.98
C ASN A 186 21.32 2.70 5.59
N ASP A 187 20.44 1.78 5.20
CA ASP A 187 19.07 1.67 5.74
C ASP A 187 19.09 1.19 7.20
N ASP A 188 18.90 2.11 8.16
CA ASP A 188 18.81 1.80 9.59
C ASP A 188 17.55 0.96 9.94
N MET A 189 16.52 0.95 9.09
CA MET A 189 15.39 0.05 9.21
C MET A 189 15.70 -1.37 8.75
N LYS A 190 16.91 -1.63 8.20
CA LYS A 190 17.41 -2.96 7.80
C LYS A 190 16.40 -3.73 6.93
N GLY A 191 15.82 -3.07 5.92
CA GLY A 191 14.78 -3.64 5.09
C GLY A 191 13.45 -3.92 5.82
N SER A 192 13.27 -3.34 7.01
CA SER A 192 12.16 -3.60 7.93
C SER A 192 12.22 -4.99 8.64
N TYR A 193 13.29 -5.74 8.50
CA TYR A 193 13.48 -7.06 9.11
C TYR A 193 13.94 -6.94 10.57
N LEU A 194 13.05 -6.48 11.46
CA LEU A 194 13.33 -6.20 12.87
C LEU A 194 12.61 -7.14 13.85
N GLY A 195 11.76 -8.03 13.34
CA GLY A 195 10.97 -8.95 14.15
C GLY A 195 11.71 -10.24 14.53
N ALA A 196 10.94 -11.24 14.97
CA ALA A 196 11.47 -12.53 15.39
C ALA A 196 12.18 -13.27 14.25
N GLU A 197 13.23 -13.99 14.62
CA GLU A 197 14.01 -14.89 13.78
C GLU A 197 14.13 -16.23 14.50
N TYR A 198 14.22 -17.30 13.73
CA TYR A 198 14.38 -18.67 14.22
C TYR A 198 15.51 -19.33 13.47
N ASP A 199 16.33 -20.10 14.16
CA ASP A 199 17.37 -20.91 13.52
C ASP A 199 16.81 -22.24 12.96
N GLN A 200 17.65 -22.98 12.24
CA GLN A 200 17.23 -24.21 11.57
C GLN A 200 16.83 -25.29 12.58
N GLU A 201 17.53 -25.41 13.71
CA GLU A 201 17.26 -26.42 14.74
C GLU A 201 15.94 -26.15 15.45
N GLU A 202 15.67 -24.87 15.77
CA GLU A 202 14.39 -24.43 16.34
C GLU A 202 13.23 -24.75 15.39
N ILE A 203 13.37 -24.42 14.09
CA ILE A 203 12.33 -24.69 13.08
C ILE A 203 12.06 -26.20 12.97
N GLU A 204 13.09 -27.03 12.87
CA GLU A 204 12.92 -28.47 12.76
C GLU A 204 12.30 -29.09 14.04
N SER A 205 12.69 -28.57 15.20
CA SER A 205 12.13 -29.00 16.50
C SER A 205 10.64 -28.71 16.58
N GLU A 206 10.25 -27.48 16.25
CA GLU A 206 8.84 -27.03 16.25
C GLU A 206 7.99 -27.81 15.23
N LEU A 207 8.52 -28.04 14.02
CA LEU A 207 7.82 -28.83 13.00
C LEU A 207 7.62 -30.28 13.43
N LYS A 208 8.63 -30.89 14.06
CA LYS A 208 8.52 -32.25 14.62
C LYS A 208 7.49 -32.31 15.75
N ALA A 209 7.53 -31.33 16.66
CA ALA A 209 6.58 -31.23 17.77
C ALA A 209 5.14 -31.05 17.27
N ALA A 210 4.95 -30.32 16.19
CA ALA A 210 3.65 -30.11 15.53
C ALA A 210 3.18 -31.31 14.69
N GLY A 211 3.99 -32.38 14.57
CA GLY A 211 3.69 -33.54 13.72
C GLY A 211 3.66 -33.19 12.21
N ALA A 212 4.37 -32.15 11.80
CA ALA A 212 4.42 -31.74 10.41
C ALA A 212 5.21 -32.72 9.55
N ASN A 213 4.75 -32.97 8.34
CA ASN A 213 5.51 -33.69 7.33
C ASN A 213 6.36 -32.71 6.54
N PHE A 214 7.67 -32.79 6.64
CA PHE A 214 8.59 -31.87 5.98
C PHE A 214 9.86 -32.60 5.50
N GLU A 215 10.59 -31.95 4.60
CA GLU A 215 11.85 -32.40 4.03
C GLU A 215 12.90 -31.30 4.24
N THR A 216 14.09 -31.64 4.68
CA THR A 216 15.21 -30.70 4.76
C THR A 216 16.02 -30.78 3.46
N LEU A 217 16.15 -29.64 2.78
CA LEU A 217 16.87 -29.50 1.52
C LEU A 217 18.13 -28.67 1.70
N LYS A 218 19.13 -28.88 0.83
CA LYS A 218 20.23 -27.94 0.66
C LYS A 218 19.70 -26.64 0.06
N TYR A 219 20.42 -25.54 0.32
CA TYR A 219 19.96 -24.21 -0.09
C TYR A 219 19.69 -24.10 -1.61
N ASP A 220 20.61 -24.58 -2.45
CA ASP A 220 20.46 -24.52 -3.92
C ASP A 220 19.27 -25.38 -4.38
N GLU A 221 19.10 -26.58 -3.82
CA GLU A 221 17.95 -27.45 -4.09
C GLU A 221 16.61 -26.80 -3.69
N LEU A 222 16.59 -26.05 -2.56
CA LEU A 222 15.42 -25.32 -2.13
C LEU A 222 15.06 -24.21 -3.13
N ILE A 223 16.04 -23.45 -3.61
CA ILE A 223 15.82 -22.37 -4.57
C ILE A 223 15.33 -22.93 -5.91
N ASP A 224 15.97 -23.97 -6.44
CA ASP A 224 15.57 -24.62 -7.70
C ASP A 224 14.14 -25.15 -7.60
N LYS A 225 13.81 -25.90 -6.55
CA LYS A 225 12.48 -26.46 -6.32
C LYS A 225 11.42 -25.37 -6.14
N THR A 226 11.76 -24.28 -5.45
CA THR A 226 10.87 -23.10 -5.29
C THR A 226 10.60 -22.43 -6.63
N SER A 227 11.65 -22.21 -7.43
CA SER A 227 11.54 -21.61 -8.77
C SER A 227 10.71 -22.49 -9.73
N GLU A 228 10.91 -23.81 -9.67
CA GLU A 228 10.11 -24.77 -10.46
C GLU A 228 8.63 -24.71 -10.05
N PHE A 229 8.31 -24.71 -8.77
CA PHE A 229 6.92 -24.58 -8.32
C PHE A 229 6.28 -23.28 -8.73
N LEU A 230 6.98 -22.16 -8.64
CA LEU A 230 6.49 -20.84 -9.08
C LEU A 230 6.23 -20.86 -10.60
N SER A 231 7.16 -21.36 -11.41
CA SER A 231 7.01 -21.45 -12.87
C SER A 231 5.86 -22.38 -13.31
N ASN A 232 5.49 -23.35 -12.46
CA ASN A 232 4.32 -24.21 -12.61
C ASN A 232 3.04 -23.63 -11.97
N GLU A 233 2.97 -22.30 -11.79
CA GLU A 233 1.82 -21.57 -11.26
C GLU A 233 1.38 -22.00 -9.85
N LYS A 234 2.29 -22.52 -9.02
CA LYS A 234 2.00 -22.83 -7.62
C LYS A 234 2.15 -21.58 -6.75
N ALA A 235 1.33 -21.48 -5.71
CA ALA A 235 1.49 -20.51 -4.65
C ALA A 235 2.37 -21.08 -3.55
N ILE A 236 3.36 -20.32 -3.07
CA ILE A 236 4.34 -20.77 -2.08
C ILE A 236 4.27 -19.85 -0.86
N GLY A 237 4.18 -20.44 0.34
CA GLY A 237 4.47 -19.75 1.58
C GLY A 237 5.98 -19.67 1.79
N TRP A 238 6.52 -18.47 1.81
CA TRP A 238 7.94 -18.18 1.96
C TRP A 238 8.24 -17.61 3.35
N PHE A 239 9.09 -18.30 4.11
CA PHE A 239 9.45 -17.94 5.47
C PHE A 239 10.99 -17.97 5.60
N GLN A 240 11.61 -16.82 5.89
CA GLN A 240 13.06 -16.72 6.03
C GLN A 240 13.48 -15.59 6.97
N GLY A 241 14.61 -15.77 7.67
CA GLY A 241 15.26 -14.75 8.49
C GLY A 241 14.30 -14.04 9.46
N ARG A 242 14.51 -12.76 9.69
CA ARG A 242 13.65 -11.96 10.57
C ARG A 242 12.32 -11.60 9.93
N MET A 243 11.28 -11.55 10.75
CA MET A 243 9.97 -11.04 10.34
C MET A 243 10.02 -9.53 10.10
N GLU A 244 9.21 -9.06 9.17
CA GLU A 244 9.04 -7.64 8.89
C GLU A 244 8.36 -6.90 10.04
N PHE A 245 8.83 -5.69 10.35
CA PHE A 245 8.20 -4.74 11.24
C PHE A 245 7.41 -3.70 10.42
N GLY A 246 6.09 -3.83 10.41
CA GLY A 246 5.20 -3.00 9.61
C GLY A 246 4.12 -3.80 8.88
N PRO A 247 3.25 -3.12 8.10
CA PRO A 247 2.06 -3.74 7.52
C PRO A 247 2.31 -4.54 6.24
N ARG A 248 3.55 -4.57 5.73
CA ARG A 248 3.89 -5.18 4.43
C ARG A 248 4.72 -6.42 4.61
N ALA A 249 4.37 -7.48 3.87
CA ALA A 249 5.23 -8.64 3.63
C ALA A 249 6.27 -8.26 2.56
N LEU A 250 7.55 -8.41 2.87
CA LEU A 250 8.67 -7.94 2.05
C LEU A 250 9.68 -9.06 1.72
N GLY A 251 9.27 -10.33 1.83
CA GLY A 251 10.11 -11.48 1.55
C GLY A 251 10.57 -12.26 2.79
N GLY A 252 10.25 -11.80 4.02
CA GLY A 252 10.51 -12.54 5.25
C GLY A 252 9.36 -13.50 5.60
N ARG A 253 8.14 -13.06 5.47
CA ARG A 253 6.88 -13.79 5.71
C ARG A 253 5.91 -13.51 4.58
N SER A 254 6.11 -14.14 3.43
CA SER A 254 5.43 -13.80 2.18
C SER A 254 4.69 -14.99 1.57
N ILE A 255 3.69 -14.72 0.76
CA ILE A 255 3.14 -15.68 -0.18
C ILE A 255 3.60 -15.24 -1.57
N LEU A 256 4.29 -16.14 -2.26
CA LEU A 256 4.86 -15.91 -3.58
C LEU A 256 4.00 -16.57 -4.64
N GLY A 257 3.97 -15.99 -5.83
CA GLY A 257 3.31 -16.54 -7.02
C GLY A 257 3.92 -15.96 -8.28
N ASP A 258 3.79 -16.66 -9.41
CA ASP A 258 4.30 -16.21 -10.71
C ASP A 258 3.50 -14.98 -11.20
N PRO A 259 4.13 -13.82 -11.39
CA PRO A 259 3.46 -12.61 -11.85
C PRO A 259 2.94 -12.71 -13.29
N ARG A 260 3.48 -13.65 -14.10
CA ARG A 260 3.11 -13.87 -15.51
C ARG A 260 1.79 -14.62 -15.67
N SER A 261 1.32 -15.30 -14.61
CA SER A 261 0.11 -16.11 -14.64
C SER A 261 -1.16 -15.24 -14.63
N ASP A 262 -2.02 -15.40 -15.63
CA ASP A 262 -3.32 -14.71 -15.72
C ASP A 262 -4.30 -15.12 -14.60
N LYS A 263 -4.05 -16.26 -13.94
CA LYS A 263 -4.94 -16.83 -12.92
C LYS A 263 -4.43 -16.59 -11.48
N MET A 264 -3.15 -16.23 -11.32
CA MET A 264 -2.51 -16.18 -10.00
C MET A 264 -3.18 -15.17 -9.06
N GLN A 265 -3.48 -13.97 -9.53
CA GLN A 265 -4.14 -12.94 -8.74
C GLN A 265 -5.49 -13.45 -8.19
N LYS A 266 -6.30 -14.08 -9.03
CA LYS A 266 -7.60 -14.65 -8.63
C LYS A 266 -7.42 -15.82 -7.65
N ASN A 267 -6.50 -16.74 -7.94
CA ASN A 267 -6.24 -17.90 -7.09
C ASN A 267 -5.77 -17.48 -5.69
N LEU A 268 -4.82 -16.56 -5.60
CA LEU A 268 -4.32 -16.08 -4.32
C LEU A 268 -5.40 -15.32 -3.52
N ASN A 269 -6.22 -14.49 -4.16
CA ASN A 269 -7.28 -13.78 -3.45
C ASN A 269 -8.39 -14.72 -2.95
N LEU A 270 -8.87 -15.62 -3.79
CA LEU A 270 -10.08 -16.40 -3.47
C LEU A 270 -9.78 -17.72 -2.75
N LYS A 271 -8.65 -18.39 -3.06
CA LYS A 271 -8.35 -19.74 -2.54
C LYS A 271 -7.32 -19.75 -1.41
N VAL A 272 -6.47 -18.73 -1.33
CA VAL A 272 -5.40 -18.67 -0.32
C VAL A 272 -5.68 -17.62 0.75
N LYS A 273 -6.05 -16.40 0.34
CA LYS A 273 -6.28 -15.29 1.28
C LYS A 273 -7.75 -15.06 1.64
N TYR A 274 -8.69 -15.73 0.96
CA TYR A 274 -10.14 -15.61 1.22
C TYR A 274 -10.61 -14.17 1.36
N ARG A 275 -10.30 -13.35 0.34
CA ARG A 275 -10.54 -11.91 0.38
C ARG A 275 -11.12 -11.38 -0.94
N GLU A 276 -11.41 -10.10 -1.00
CA GLU A 276 -12.00 -9.44 -2.16
C GLU A 276 -11.13 -9.61 -3.42
N SER A 277 -11.75 -9.98 -4.54
CA SER A 277 -11.08 -10.31 -5.80
C SER A 277 -10.32 -9.12 -6.42
N PHE A 278 -10.80 -7.89 -6.17
CA PHE A 278 -10.22 -6.68 -6.75
C PHE A 278 -8.88 -6.25 -6.13
N ARG A 279 -8.47 -6.89 -5.03
CA ARG A 279 -7.23 -6.50 -4.34
C ARG A 279 -5.99 -6.85 -5.15
N PRO A 280 -5.10 -5.87 -5.43
CA PRO A 280 -3.87 -6.13 -6.16
C PRO A 280 -2.84 -6.88 -5.31
N PHE A 281 -1.90 -7.53 -5.99
CA PHE A 281 -0.63 -8.00 -5.42
C PHE A 281 0.50 -7.06 -5.84
N ALA A 282 1.60 -7.12 -5.11
CA ALA A 282 2.76 -6.28 -5.34
C ALA A 282 3.87 -7.10 -6.01
N PRO A 283 4.49 -6.60 -7.09
CA PRO A 283 5.70 -7.19 -7.62
C PRO A 283 6.89 -6.98 -6.69
N SER A 284 7.72 -8.00 -6.56
CA SER A 284 9.11 -7.86 -6.13
C SER A 284 10.00 -7.94 -7.36
N VAL A 285 10.85 -6.96 -7.57
CA VAL A 285 11.74 -6.83 -8.73
C VAL A 285 13.17 -6.64 -8.26
N LEU A 286 14.14 -7.23 -8.95
CA LEU A 286 15.53 -6.95 -8.70
C LEU A 286 15.82 -5.46 -8.94
N ARG A 287 16.61 -4.84 -8.07
CA ARG A 287 16.86 -3.39 -8.15
C ARG A 287 17.41 -2.96 -9.51
N GLU A 288 18.29 -3.77 -10.08
CA GLU A 288 18.90 -3.55 -11.39
C GLU A 288 17.91 -3.63 -12.56
N ASP A 289 16.86 -4.44 -12.45
CA ASP A 289 15.85 -4.63 -13.50
C ASP A 289 14.65 -3.67 -13.36
N LEU A 290 14.66 -2.83 -12.33
CA LEU A 290 13.52 -1.95 -12.00
C LEU A 290 13.04 -1.11 -13.19
N SER A 291 13.97 -0.46 -13.89
CA SER A 291 13.68 0.43 -15.01
C SER A 291 13.28 -0.29 -16.30
N GLU A 292 13.50 -1.60 -16.40
CA GLU A 292 12.98 -2.41 -17.49
C GLU A 292 11.47 -2.63 -17.35
N TRP A 293 10.98 -2.80 -16.12
CA TRP A 293 9.59 -3.17 -15.85
C TRP A 293 8.69 -1.99 -15.51
N PHE A 294 9.24 -0.92 -14.90
CA PHE A 294 8.45 0.16 -14.32
C PHE A 294 9.01 1.54 -14.67
N GLU A 295 8.13 2.52 -14.86
CA GLU A 295 8.48 3.94 -15.02
C GLU A 295 9.01 4.53 -13.69
N MET A 296 10.03 3.92 -13.10
CA MET A 296 10.62 4.30 -11.83
C MET A 296 12.11 3.96 -11.81
N ASN A 297 12.92 4.84 -11.20
CA ASN A 297 14.37 4.62 -11.04
C ASN A 297 14.88 4.96 -9.62
N VAL A 298 14.02 4.82 -8.62
CA VAL A 298 14.39 5.02 -7.20
C VAL A 298 14.13 3.75 -6.42
N ASP A 299 14.83 3.59 -5.30
CA ASP A 299 14.63 2.45 -4.41
C ASP A 299 13.25 2.48 -3.77
N SER A 300 12.59 1.32 -3.73
CA SER A 300 11.30 1.11 -3.09
C SER A 300 11.30 -0.19 -2.27
N PRO A 301 12.18 -0.33 -1.25
CA PRO A 301 12.33 -1.58 -0.53
C PRO A 301 11.09 -1.95 0.31
N TYR A 302 10.23 -0.98 0.61
CA TYR A 302 9.11 -1.11 1.57
C TYR A 302 7.72 -1.19 0.95
N MET A 303 7.59 -1.32 -0.39
CA MET A 303 6.28 -1.32 -1.08
C MET A 303 5.41 -0.08 -0.76
N LEU A 304 6.00 1.10 -0.65
CA LEU A 304 5.32 2.35 -0.31
C LEU A 304 5.26 3.35 -1.47
N LEU A 305 5.65 2.90 -2.67
CA LEU A 305 5.56 3.66 -3.91
C LEU A 305 4.80 2.86 -4.97
N VAL A 306 3.99 3.56 -5.74
CA VAL A 306 3.32 3.04 -6.93
C VAL A 306 3.98 3.64 -8.16
N ALA A 307 4.26 2.81 -9.15
CA ALA A 307 4.76 3.21 -10.46
C ALA A 307 3.93 2.57 -11.57
N ASN A 308 3.94 3.17 -12.75
CA ASN A 308 3.33 2.56 -13.94
C ASN A 308 4.24 1.45 -14.48
N ILE A 309 3.62 0.47 -15.13
CA ILE A 309 4.32 -0.50 -15.98
C ILE A 309 4.94 0.26 -17.17
N ASN A 310 6.16 -0.11 -17.58
CA ASN A 310 6.77 0.42 -18.78
C ASN A 310 5.88 0.20 -20.00
N PRO A 311 5.81 1.16 -20.94
CA PRO A 311 5.00 1.04 -22.15
C PRO A 311 5.26 -0.25 -22.95
N ASP A 312 6.53 -0.65 -23.07
CA ASP A 312 6.94 -1.87 -23.81
C ASP A 312 6.41 -3.17 -23.18
N LYS A 313 6.01 -3.14 -21.91
CA LYS A 313 5.46 -4.28 -21.17
C LYS A 313 3.93 -4.26 -21.08
N LYS A 314 3.29 -3.19 -21.58
CA LYS A 314 1.83 -3.04 -21.58
C LYS A 314 1.18 -3.83 -22.70
N ILE A 315 -0.02 -4.28 -22.44
CA ILE A 315 -0.96 -4.81 -23.43
C ILE A 315 -2.17 -3.89 -23.38
N GLU A 316 -2.37 -3.12 -24.46
CA GLU A 316 -3.45 -2.14 -24.52
C GLU A 316 -4.82 -2.85 -24.50
N MET A 317 -5.75 -2.29 -23.75
CA MET A 317 -7.13 -2.73 -23.75
C MET A 317 -7.82 -2.28 -25.05
N THR A 318 -8.69 -3.12 -25.60
CA THR A 318 -9.58 -2.72 -26.71
C THR A 318 -10.62 -1.71 -26.23
N SER A 319 -11.20 -0.92 -27.14
CA SER A 319 -12.26 0.03 -26.82
C SER A 319 -13.50 -0.64 -26.17
N GLU A 320 -13.72 -1.91 -26.43
CA GLU A 320 -14.80 -2.71 -25.81
C GLU A 320 -14.44 -3.07 -24.36
N GLN A 321 -13.18 -3.46 -24.12
CA GLN A 321 -12.68 -3.78 -22.78
C GLN A 321 -12.62 -2.56 -21.87
N GLU A 322 -12.32 -1.38 -22.41
CA GLU A 322 -12.34 -0.13 -21.66
C GLU A 322 -13.73 0.25 -21.14
N LYS A 323 -14.78 -0.14 -21.87
CA LYS A 323 -16.18 0.11 -21.50
C LYS A 323 -16.75 -0.86 -20.46
N LEU A 324 -16.02 -1.91 -20.10
CA LEU A 324 -16.48 -2.86 -19.09
C LEU A 324 -16.71 -2.19 -17.74
N PHE A 325 -17.66 -2.72 -16.99
CA PHE A 325 -17.89 -2.34 -15.60
C PHE A 325 -16.61 -2.54 -14.77
N GLY A 326 -16.30 -1.59 -13.87
CA GLY A 326 -15.01 -1.49 -13.17
C GLY A 326 -14.37 -2.84 -12.79
N ILE A 327 -15.06 -3.68 -11.99
CA ILE A 327 -14.52 -4.98 -11.53
C ILE A 327 -14.38 -6.01 -12.66
N GLU A 328 -15.13 -5.92 -13.74
CA GLU A 328 -15.01 -6.84 -14.89
C GLU A 328 -13.66 -6.68 -15.59
N LYS A 329 -13.07 -5.49 -15.56
CA LYS A 329 -11.71 -5.22 -16.05
C LYS A 329 -10.63 -6.07 -15.37
N LEU A 330 -10.93 -6.65 -14.21
CA LEU A 330 -9.98 -7.46 -13.46
C LEU A 330 -9.47 -8.69 -14.26
N ASN A 331 -10.30 -9.23 -15.11
CA ASN A 331 -9.99 -10.44 -15.88
C ASN A 331 -9.24 -10.16 -17.21
N ILE A 332 -8.92 -8.90 -17.51
CA ILE A 332 -8.22 -8.51 -18.73
C ILE A 332 -6.73 -8.56 -18.49
N LYS A 333 -6.01 -9.24 -19.40
CA LYS A 333 -4.55 -9.21 -19.45
C LYS A 333 -4.07 -7.84 -19.94
N ARG A 334 -3.33 -7.11 -19.11
CA ARG A 334 -2.90 -5.72 -19.36
C ARG A 334 -1.38 -5.55 -19.49
N SER A 335 -0.63 -6.61 -19.21
CA SER A 335 0.83 -6.58 -19.29
C SER A 335 1.40 -7.99 -19.37
N GLU A 336 2.72 -8.10 -19.52
CA GLU A 336 3.46 -9.36 -19.40
C GLU A 336 3.44 -9.95 -17.97
N ILE A 337 3.10 -9.13 -16.96
CA ILE A 337 2.98 -9.53 -15.55
C ILE A 337 1.57 -9.22 -14.98
N PRO A 338 0.53 -9.86 -15.53
CA PRO A 338 -0.87 -9.51 -15.24
C PRO A 338 -1.27 -9.70 -13.78
N ALA A 339 -0.66 -10.63 -13.05
CA ALA A 339 -1.01 -10.91 -11.66
C ALA A 339 -0.69 -9.74 -10.70
N VAL A 340 0.20 -8.84 -11.09
CA VAL A 340 0.68 -7.71 -10.28
C VAL A 340 0.41 -6.34 -10.92
N THR A 341 -0.21 -6.31 -12.10
CA THR A 341 -0.58 -5.08 -12.81
C THR A 341 -2.03 -4.72 -12.51
N HIS A 342 -2.23 -3.55 -11.92
CA HIS A 342 -3.56 -3.06 -11.59
C HIS A 342 -4.32 -2.60 -12.85
N VAL A 343 -5.64 -2.32 -12.72
CA VAL A 343 -6.52 -1.94 -13.86
C VAL A 343 -6.15 -0.63 -14.53
N ASP A 344 -5.39 0.21 -13.86
CA ASP A 344 -4.84 1.49 -14.36
C ASP A 344 -3.38 1.38 -14.83
N TYR A 345 -2.88 0.16 -15.07
CA TYR A 345 -1.49 -0.14 -15.46
C TYR A 345 -0.44 0.22 -14.40
N SER A 346 -0.85 0.47 -13.17
CA SER A 346 0.06 0.71 -12.06
C SER A 346 0.42 -0.57 -11.31
N ALA A 347 1.50 -0.50 -10.54
CA ALA A 347 1.90 -1.52 -9.58
C ALA A 347 2.54 -0.90 -8.33
N ARG A 348 2.32 -1.51 -7.18
CA ARG A 348 2.99 -1.15 -5.93
C ARG A 348 4.29 -1.93 -5.82
N VAL A 349 5.39 -1.29 -6.16
CA VAL A 349 6.68 -1.95 -6.40
C VAL A 349 7.47 -2.18 -5.11
N GLN A 350 8.07 -3.37 -4.99
CA GLN A 350 9.18 -3.64 -4.08
C GLN A 350 10.47 -3.84 -4.86
N THR A 351 11.49 -3.04 -4.60
CA THR A 351 12.86 -3.31 -5.07
C THR A 351 13.57 -4.24 -4.08
N VAL A 352 14.24 -5.26 -4.61
CA VAL A 352 15.05 -6.20 -3.83
C VAL A 352 16.50 -6.08 -4.26
N SER A 353 17.40 -5.91 -3.31
CA SER A 353 18.85 -5.85 -3.54
C SER A 353 19.60 -6.86 -2.66
N LYS A 354 20.81 -7.22 -3.07
CA LYS A 354 21.70 -8.09 -2.27
C LYS A 354 22.01 -7.51 -0.90
N ILE A 355 22.09 -6.18 -0.81
CA ILE A 355 22.41 -5.49 0.45
C ILE A 355 21.25 -5.62 1.44
N ASN A 356 20.01 -5.45 0.97
CA ASN A 356 18.84 -5.44 1.84
C ASN A 356 18.35 -6.84 2.20
N ASN A 357 18.39 -7.78 1.26
CA ASN A 357 17.97 -9.17 1.50
C ASN A 357 18.57 -10.11 0.46
N ASN A 358 19.81 -10.56 0.70
CA ASN A 358 20.55 -11.41 -0.22
C ASN A 358 19.86 -12.73 -0.54
N ARG A 359 19.20 -13.35 0.47
CA ARG A 359 18.52 -14.64 0.28
C ARG A 359 17.28 -14.48 -0.60
N TYR A 360 16.50 -13.42 -0.40
CA TYR A 360 15.31 -13.16 -1.21
C TYR A 360 15.67 -12.71 -2.62
N TYR A 361 16.74 -11.92 -2.77
CA TYR A 361 17.33 -11.53 -4.03
C TYR A 361 17.70 -12.75 -4.87
#